data_4ef4e08d7e9881e1991dc24943a08da7
#
_entry.id   4ef4e08d7e9881e1991dc24943a08da7
#
_cell.length_a   1.000
_cell.length_b   1.000
_cell.length_c   1.000
_cell.angle_alpha   90.00
_cell.angle_beta   90.00
_cell.angle_gamma   90.00
#
_symmetry.space_group_name_H-M   'P 1'
#
loop_
_entity.id
_entity.type
_entity.pdbx_description
1 polymer ?
#
loop_
_entity_poly.entity_id
_entity_poly.type
_entity_poly.pdbx_seq_one_letter_code
_entity_poly.pdbx_strand_id
1 'polypeptide(L)'
;VSIILSRLGAETTVIGFKAGFTGENLEHLVQKEGIKAQLLSVEKGFTRINVKVRGKEETAINGAGPEVAEKELADLTTRLEGLGKDDTLVLSGSAPKKAADTLYADLAARMEARGTRCVIDATGMLLTKALPYHPFLVKPNLEELEEIVGKKLDGLSAIEIAAQQMQQLGARNVLVSLGGEGALLIDEKGHAHHHRAPKGKVLNTVGAGDSMVAGFLAGYEKTGDYAKALHWGICAGSATAFTMHLASQAAMKELIEKGE
;
A
#
# COMPACT_ATOMS: atom_id res chain seq x y z
N VAL A 1 -2.73 1.72 -5.52
CA VAL A 1 -1.75 2.79 -5.26
C VAL A 1 -1.53 3.64 -6.51
N SER A 2 -0.96 3.11 -7.62
CA SER A 2 -0.53 3.90 -8.80
C SER A 2 -1.65 4.73 -9.45
N ILE A 3 -2.87 4.21 -9.58
CA ILE A 3 -4.01 4.96 -10.14
C ILE A 3 -4.29 6.22 -9.32
N ILE A 4 -4.27 6.11 -8.00
CA ILE A 4 -4.52 7.25 -7.12
C ILE A 4 -3.35 8.25 -7.15
N LEU A 5 -2.10 7.76 -7.14
CA LEU A 5 -0.92 8.63 -7.30
C LEU A 5 -0.99 9.43 -8.60
N SER A 6 -1.29 8.77 -9.72
CA SER A 6 -1.45 9.43 -11.03
C SER A 6 -2.56 10.48 -11.00
N ARG A 7 -3.72 10.18 -10.40
CA ARG A 7 -4.83 11.14 -10.25
C ARG A 7 -4.49 12.31 -9.33
N LEU A 8 -3.53 12.13 -8.41
CA LEU A 8 -2.99 13.22 -7.56
C LEU A 8 -1.81 13.97 -8.19
N GLY A 9 -1.41 13.58 -9.41
CA GLY A 9 -0.41 14.28 -10.23
C GLY A 9 1.02 13.76 -10.07
N ALA A 10 1.22 12.59 -9.42
CA ALA A 10 2.53 11.97 -9.32
C ALA A 10 2.82 11.06 -10.52
N GLU A 11 4.05 11.08 -11.02
CA GLU A 11 4.53 10.06 -11.96
C GLU A 11 4.65 8.72 -11.26
N THR A 12 4.14 7.66 -11.91
CA THR A 12 4.17 6.32 -11.34
C THR A 12 4.33 5.27 -12.43
N THR A 13 5.00 4.17 -12.09
CA THR A 13 5.16 3.01 -12.95
C THR A 13 4.71 1.77 -12.19
N VAL A 14 3.86 0.96 -12.81
CA VAL A 14 3.48 -0.35 -12.25
C VAL A 14 4.47 -1.40 -12.72
N ILE A 15 5.06 -2.12 -11.77
CA ILE A 15 5.95 -3.25 -12.02
C ILE A 15 5.36 -4.48 -11.34
N GLY A 16 5.37 -5.62 -12.00
CA GLY A 16 4.83 -6.87 -11.46
C GLY A 16 4.80 -7.98 -12.49
N PHE A 17 4.07 -9.05 -12.19
CA PHE A 17 3.93 -10.20 -13.07
C PHE A 17 2.54 -10.24 -13.72
N LYS A 18 2.51 -10.62 -15.00
CA LYS A 18 1.27 -10.90 -15.74
C LYS A 18 1.34 -12.28 -16.38
N ALA A 19 0.19 -12.94 -16.51
CA ALA A 19 0.10 -14.22 -17.19
C ALA A 19 -1.27 -14.40 -17.85
N GLY A 20 -1.28 -15.03 -19.01
CA GLY A 20 -2.48 -15.37 -19.77
C GLY A 20 -3.34 -14.15 -20.14
N PHE A 21 -4.53 -14.38 -20.65
CA PHE A 21 -5.44 -13.33 -21.13
C PHE A 21 -5.87 -12.35 -20.03
N THR A 22 -5.94 -12.81 -18.77
CA THR A 22 -6.23 -11.92 -17.62
C THR A 22 -5.10 -10.95 -17.36
N GLY A 23 -3.84 -11.35 -17.59
CA GLY A 23 -2.67 -10.50 -17.50
C GLY A 23 -2.61 -9.45 -18.61
N GLU A 24 -2.92 -9.84 -19.84
CA GLU A 24 -3.02 -8.92 -20.98
C GLU A 24 -4.10 -7.85 -20.74
N ASN A 25 -5.26 -8.29 -20.25
CA ASN A 25 -6.34 -7.35 -19.92
C ASN A 25 -5.96 -6.40 -18.78
N LEU A 26 -5.27 -6.90 -17.74
CA LEU A 26 -4.77 -6.05 -16.65
C LEU A 26 -3.84 -4.96 -17.17
N GLU A 27 -2.87 -5.32 -18.01
CA GLU A 27 -1.94 -4.36 -18.61
C GLU A 27 -2.67 -3.32 -19.45
N HIS A 28 -3.62 -3.74 -20.28
CA HIS A 28 -4.46 -2.84 -21.07
C HIS A 28 -5.24 -1.84 -20.18
N LEU A 29 -5.84 -2.32 -19.09
CA LEU A 29 -6.57 -1.48 -18.15
C LEU A 29 -5.65 -0.46 -17.46
N VAL A 30 -4.45 -0.88 -17.03
CA VAL A 30 -3.46 0.03 -16.43
C VAL A 30 -3.02 1.12 -17.44
N GLN A 31 -2.75 0.73 -18.68
CA GLN A 31 -2.38 1.68 -19.74
C GLN A 31 -3.52 2.64 -20.07
N LYS A 32 -4.78 2.18 -20.04
CA LYS A 32 -5.97 3.03 -20.25
C LYS A 32 -6.12 4.11 -19.17
N GLU A 33 -5.65 3.86 -17.95
CA GLU A 33 -5.56 4.86 -16.88
C GLU A 33 -4.37 5.84 -17.08
N GLY A 34 -3.62 5.73 -18.18
CA GLY A 34 -2.47 6.57 -18.47
C GLY A 34 -1.21 6.23 -17.66
N ILE A 35 -1.17 5.06 -17.04
CA ILE A 35 -0.06 4.64 -16.17
C ILE A 35 0.93 3.80 -16.96
N LYS A 36 2.22 4.07 -16.78
CA LYS A 36 3.29 3.26 -17.35
C LYS A 36 3.31 1.88 -16.69
N ALA A 37 3.14 0.84 -17.51
CA ALA A 37 3.21 -0.55 -17.08
C ALA A 37 4.49 -1.22 -17.56
N GLN A 38 5.21 -1.88 -16.67
CA GLN A 38 6.39 -2.70 -16.95
C GLN A 38 6.15 -4.12 -16.39
N LEU A 39 5.09 -4.77 -16.88
CA LEU A 39 4.73 -6.10 -16.40
C LEU A 39 5.58 -7.17 -17.08
N LEU A 40 6.10 -8.08 -16.25
CA LEU A 40 6.88 -9.25 -16.68
C LEU A 40 5.93 -10.39 -17.02
N SER A 41 6.04 -10.92 -18.23
CA SER A 41 5.22 -12.04 -18.67
C SER A 41 5.70 -13.35 -18.03
N VAL A 42 4.79 -14.11 -17.45
CA VAL A 42 5.00 -15.45 -16.91
C VAL A 42 4.25 -16.44 -17.78
N GLU A 43 4.92 -17.54 -18.16
CA GLU A 43 4.36 -18.52 -19.09
C GLU A 43 3.23 -19.36 -18.49
N LYS A 44 3.33 -19.70 -17.19
CA LYS A 44 2.42 -20.63 -16.54
C LYS A 44 1.37 -19.95 -15.68
N GLY A 45 0.11 -20.28 -15.92
CA GLY A 45 -1.02 -19.82 -15.14
C GLY A 45 -1.67 -18.55 -15.70
N PHE A 46 -2.39 -17.84 -14.82
CA PHE A 46 -3.12 -16.64 -15.15
C PHE A 46 -2.91 -15.60 -14.07
N THR A 47 -2.91 -14.31 -14.43
CA THR A 47 -3.05 -13.24 -13.45
C THR A 47 -4.35 -13.45 -12.68
N ARG A 48 -4.27 -13.48 -11.35
CA ARG A 48 -5.39 -13.83 -10.50
C ARG A 48 -6.53 -12.82 -10.59
N ILE A 49 -7.74 -13.31 -10.49
CA ILE A 49 -8.93 -12.50 -10.24
C ILE A 49 -9.43 -12.85 -8.85
N ASN A 50 -9.55 -11.84 -7.99
CA ASN A 50 -10.15 -11.98 -6.68
C ASN A 50 -11.59 -11.48 -6.76
N VAL A 51 -12.54 -12.28 -6.28
CA VAL A 51 -13.97 -11.98 -6.31
C VAL A 51 -14.46 -11.81 -4.88
N LYS A 52 -15.11 -10.70 -4.60
CA LYS A 52 -15.81 -10.47 -3.34
C LYS A 52 -17.32 -10.54 -3.58
N VAL A 53 -17.93 -11.54 -2.99
CA VAL A 53 -19.39 -11.74 -3.05
C VAL A 53 -19.99 -11.10 -1.80
N ARG A 54 -20.87 -10.13 -1.99
CA ARG A 54 -21.58 -9.45 -0.90
C ARG A 54 -22.97 -10.02 -0.75
N GLY A 55 -23.26 -10.61 0.41
CA GLY A 55 -24.55 -11.10 0.81
C GLY A 55 -24.87 -10.63 2.24
N LYS A 56 -25.43 -11.49 3.06
CA LYS A 56 -25.54 -11.26 4.52
C LYS A 56 -24.17 -11.20 5.17
N GLU A 57 -23.21 -11.96 4.62
CA GLU A 57 -21.80 -11.97 4.98
C GLU A 57 -20.96 -11.76 3.71
N GLU A 58 -19.77 -11.17 3.85
CA GLU A 58 -18.84 -11.01 2.73
C GLU A 58 -18.03 -12.29 2.55
N THR A 59 -18.05 -12.87 1.35
CA THR A 59 -17.22 -14.02 1.00
C THR A 59 -16.17 -13.60 -0.03
N ALA A 60 -14.90 -13.85 0.25
CA ALA A 60 -13.80 -13.60 -0.67
C ALA A 60 -13.34 -14.89 -1.33
N ILE A 61 -13.34 -14.95 -2.68
CA ILE A 61 -12.77 -16.01 -3.48
C ILE A 61 -11.47 -15.48 -4.07
N ASN A 62 -10.35 -15.95 -3.55
CA ASN A 62 -9.02 -15.51 -3.98
C ASN A 62 -8.43 -16.51 -4.96
N GLY A 63 -8.27 -16.09 -6.23
CA GLY A 63 -7.62 -16.89 -7.25
C GLY A 63 -6.14 -17.13 -6.96
N ALA A 64 -5.63 -18.28 -7.42
CA ALA A 64 -4.19 -18.50 -7.46
C ALA A 64 -3.56 -17.58 -8.52
N GLY A 65 -2.43 -16.96 -8.20
CA GLY A 65 -1.64 -16.21 -9.17
C GLY A 65 -0.82 -17.14 -10.07
N PRO A 66 -0.06 -16.58 -11.04
CA PRO A 66 0.82 -17.33 -11.91
C PRO A 66 1.97 -18.01 -11.16
N GLU A 67 2.53 -19.04 -11.76
CA GLU A 67 3.71 -19.75 -11.23
C GLU A 67 4.98 -19.00 -11.62
N VAL A 68 5.39 -18.03 -10.82
CA VAL A 68 6.62 -17.25 -11.05
C VAL A 68 7.83 -18.11 -10.72
N ALA A 69 8.75 -18.26 -11.67
CA ALA A 69 10.00 -18.97 -11.48
C ALA A 69 11.13 -18.02 -10.99
N GLU A 70 12.28 -18.60 -10.62
CA GLU A 70 13.42 -17.82 -10.12
C GLU A 70 13.95 -16.82 -11.15
N LYS A 71 13.88 -17.18 -12.45
CA LYS A 71 14.29 -16.29 -13.52
C LYS A 71 13.46 -15.00 -13.54
N GLU A 72 12.13 -15.11 -13.47
CA GLU A 72 11.25 -13.94 -13.48
C GLU A 72 11.45 -13.09 -12.21
N LEU A 73 11.75 -13.72 -11.07
CA LEU A 73 12.11 -13.00 -9.84
C LEU A 73 13.44 -12.24 -9.99
N ALA A 74 14.43 -12.85 -10.64
CA ALA A 74 15.69 -12.18 -10.96
C ALA A 74 15.49 -11.01 -11.93
N ASP A 75 14.66 -11.21 -12.97
CA ASP A 75 14.31 -10.15 -13.92
C ASP A 75 13.58 -8.98 -13.25
N LEU A 76 12.68 -9.26 -12.28
CA LEU A 76 12.05 -8.21 -11.46
C LEU A 76 13.12 -7.41 -10.70
N THR A 77 14.03 -8.11 -10.04
CA THR A 77 15.11 -7.48 -9.27
C THR A 77 15.96 -6.57 -10.17
N THR A 78 16.36 -7.06 -11.34
CA THR A 78 17.16 -6.31 -12.31
C THR A 78 16.45 -5.03 -12.77
N ARG A 79 15.11 -5.08 -12.96
CA ARG A 79 14.34 -3.88 -13.33
C ARG A 79 14.32 -2.80 -12.24
N LEU A 80 14.44 -3.20 -10.99
CA LEU A 80 14.50 -2.27 -9.86
C LEU A 80 15.91 -1.71 -9.60
N GLU A 81 16.93 -2.20 -10.30
CA GLU A 81 18.32 -1.75 -10.10
C GLU A 81 18.56 -0.29 -10.48
N GLY A 82 17.73 0.29 -11.33
CA GLY A 82 17.80 1.70 -11.72
C GLY A 82 17.25 2.68 -10.68
N LEU A 83 16.60 2.20 -9.62
CA LEU A 83 16.03 3.06 -8.58
C LEU A 83 17.11 3.63 -7.67
N GLY A 84 16.97 4.90 -7.29
CA GLY A 84 17.90 5.65 -6.43
C GLY A 84 17.21 6.44 -5.32
N LYS A 85 17.94 7.37 -4.73
CA LYS A 85 17.51 8.16 -3.56
C LYS A 85 16.26 9.03 -3.79
N ASP A 86 16.01 9.42 -5.04
CA ASP A 86 14.89 10.29 -5.41
C ASP A 86 13.64 9.48 -5.76
N ASP A 87 13.76 8.15 -5.79
CA ASP A 87 12.66 7.24 -6.10
C ASP A 87 11.99 6.70 -4.83
N THR A 88 10.73 6.28 -5.00
CA THR A 88 9.98 5.56 -3.98
C THR A 88 9.46 4.25 -4.55
N LEU A 89 9.88 3.12 -3.97
CA LEU A 89 9.33 1.80 -4.28
C LEU A 89 8.19 1.49 -3.31
N VAL A 90 7.00 1.23 -3.86
CA VAL A 90 5.85 0.76 -3.08
C VAL A 90 5.68 -0.74 -3.30
N LEU A 91 5.84 -1.51 -2.25
CA LEU A 91 5.58 -2.96 -2.21
C LEU A 91 4.19 -3.19 -1.62
N SER A 92 3.23 -3.56 -2.45
CA SER A 92 1.86 -3.82 -2.00
C SER A 92 1.29 -5.11 -2.56
N GLY A 93 0.38 -5.72 -1.81
CA GLY A 93 -0.27 -6.96 -2.16
C GLY A 93 0.52 -8.21 -1.76
N SER A 94 0.32 -9.32 -2.48
CA SER A 94 0.92 -10.62 -2.17
C SER A 94 2.11 -10.92 -3.06
N ALA A 95 3.08 -11.65 -2.52
CA ALA A 95 4.20 -12.20 -3.27
C ALA A 95 3.87 -13.57 -3.91
N PRO A 96 4.61 -13.97 -4.96
CA PRO A 96 4.54 -15.33 -5.51
C PRO A 96 4.83 -16.40 -4.46
N LYS A 97 4.16 -17.57 -4.54
CA LYS A 97 4.29 -18.64 -3.52
C LYS A 97 5.73 -19.02 -3.17
N LYS A 98 6.63 -19.11 -4.15
CA LYS A 98 8.04 -19.49 -3.94
C LYS A 98 8.86 -18.44 -3.18
N ALA A 99 8.42 -17.19 -3.18
CA ALA A 99 9.08 -16.06 -2.52
C ALA A 99 8.15 -15.36 -1.52
N ALA A 100 7.10 -16.07 -1.06
CA ALA A 100 6.02 -15.50 -0.27
C ALA A 100 6.49 -14.86 1.04
N ASP A 101 7.60 -15.33 1.60
CA ASP A 101 8.05 -14.89 2.92
C ASP A 101 9.26 -13.96 2.89
N THR A 102 9.96 -13.84 1.77
CA THR A 102 11.27 -13.14 1.72
C THR A 102 11.34 -12.04 0.69
N LEU A 103 10.49 -12.04 -0.35
CA LEU A 103 10.60 -11.12 -1.47
C LEU A 103 10.67 -9.64 -1.02
N TYR A 104 9.79 -9.25 -0.09
CA TYR A 104 9.75 -7.86 0.34
C TYR A 104 10.95 -7.49 1.23
N ALA A 105 11.45 -8.44 2.02
CA ALA A 105 12.68 -8.25 2.77
C ALA A 105 13.90 -8.10 1.84
N ASP A 106 14.02 -8.95 0.82
CA ASP A 106 15.10 -8.90 -0.16
C ASP A 106 15.08 -7.59 -0.96
N LEU A 107 13.90 -7.14 -1.37
CA LEU A 107 13.73 -5.87 -2.08
C LEU A 107 13.98 -4.67 -1.16
N ALA A 108 13.48 -4.69 0.08
CA ALA A 108 13.72 -3.62 1.04
C ALA A 108 15.20 -3.45 1.36
N ALA A 109 15.95 -4.56 1.56
CA ALA A 109 17.39 -4.54 1.77
C ALA A 109 18.15 -3.86 0.61
N ARG A 110 17.74 -4.15 -0.63
CA ARG A 110 18.35 -3.53 -1.83
C ARG A 110 18.02 -2.05 -1.94
N MET A 111 16.80 -1.66 -1.58
CA MET A 111 16.36 -0.25 -1.60
C MET A 111 17.09 0.55 -0.51
N GLU A 112 17.22 -0.01 0.69
CA GLU A 112 18.00 0.61 1.76
C GLU A 112 19.44 0.89 1.34
N ALA A 113 20.12 -0.12 0.77
CA ALA A 113 21.51 0.01 0.29
C ALA A 113 21.67 1.10 -0.79
N ARG A 114 20.60 1.49 -1.49
CA ARG A 114 20.58 2.52 -2.55
C ARG A 114 20.05 3.86 -2.07
N GLY A 115 19.57 3.93 -0.85
CA GLY A 115 18.89 5.12 -0.31
C GLY A 115 17.52 5.39 -0.92
N THR A 116 16.94 4.40 -1.64
CA THR A 116 15.59 4.48 -2.21
C THR A 116 14.56 4.35 -1.10
N ARG A 117 13.56 5.22 -1.08
CA ARG A 117 12.44 5.09 -0.13
C ARG A 117 11.64 3.82 -0.43
N CYS A 118 11.46 2.96 0.58
CA CYS A 118 10.66 1.75 0.47
C CYS A 118 9.39 1.89 1.32
N VAL A 119 8.24 1.64 0.72
CA VAL A 119 6.92 1.65 1.36
C VAL A 119 6.35 0.25 1.30
N ILE A 120 5.84 -0.27 2.41
CA ILE A 120 5.31 -1.63 2.49
C ILE A 120 3.87 -1.62 2.97
N ASP A 121 2.98 -2.08 2.11
CA ASP A 121 1.57 -2.33 2.39
C ASP A 121 1.28 -3.83 2.20
N ALA A 122 1.66 -4.61 3.20
CA ALA A 122 1.55 -6.07 3.21
C ALA A 122 1.30 -6.58 4.62
N THR A 123 0.97 -7.86 4.73
CA THR A 123 0.62 -8.54 5.99
C THR A 123 1.62 -9.65 6.33
N GLY A 124 1.58 -10.10 7.57
CA GLY A 124 2.32 -11.28 8.02
C GLY A 124 3.82 -11.19 7.82
N MET A 125 4.43 -12.28 7.36
CA MET A 125 5.90 -12.37 7.20
C MET A 125 6.46 -11.47 6.11
N LEU A 126 5.69 -11.10 5.08
CA LEU A 126 6.14 -10.13 4.07
C LEU A 126 6.46 -8.77 4.69
N LEU A 127 5.66 -8.34 5.66
CA LEU A 127 5.90 -7.10 6.38
C LEU A 127 6.97 -7.27 7.45
N THR A 128 6.81 -8.24 8.36
CA THR A 128 7.65 -8.34 9.55
C THR A 128 9.13 -8.62 9.22
N LYS A 129 9.41 -9.45 8.21
CA LYS A 129 10.78 -9.72 7.76
C LYS A 129 11.44 -8.53 7.05
N ALA A 130 10.65 -7.58 6.55
CA ALA A 130 11.18 -6.39 5.87
C ALA A 130 11.45 -5.21 6.83
N LEU A 131 10.92 -5.22 8.05
CA LEU A 131 11.12 -4.15 9.04
C LEU A 131 12.59 -3.84 9.34
N PRO A 132 13.51 -4.84 9.49
CA PRO A 132 14.92 -4.59 9.76
C PRO A 132 15.65 -3.77 8.69
N TYR A 133 15.05 -3.59 7.50
CA TYR A 133 15.60 -2.80 6.40
C TYR A 133 15.01 -1.39 6.30
N HIS A 134 14.54 -0.87 7.41
CA HIS A 134 14.10 0.51 7.65
C HIS A 134 13.16 1.08 6.57
N PRO A 135 12.04 0.39 6.25
CA PRO A 135 11.08 0.93 5.30
C PRO A 135 10.61 2.32 5.72
N PHE A 136 10.53 3.24 4.74
CA PHE A 136 10.09 4.61 4.98
C PHE A 136 8.67 4.67 5.56
N LEU A 137 7.76 3.83 5.08
CA LEU A 137 6.39 3.74 5.56
C LEU A 137 5.93 2.30 5.56
N VAL A 138 5.27 1.90 6.63
CA VAL A 138 4.47 0.67 6.68
C VAL A 138 3.03 1.02 7.04
N LYS A 139 2.04 0.29 6.46
CA LYS A 139 0.64 0.57 6.73
C LYS A 139 -0.13 -0.68 7.17
N PRO A 140 -0.08 -1.11 8.42
CA PRO A 140 -1.03 -2.09 8.93
C PRO A 140 -2.42 -1.48 9.15
N ASN A 141 -3.46 -2.29 9.09
CA ASN A 141 -4.72 -1.98 9.75
C ASN A 141 -4.68 -2.42 11.22
N LEU A 142 -5.73 -2.14 11.98
CA LEU A 142 -5.78 -2.48 13.42
C LEU A 142 -5.62 -3.99 13.66
N GLU A 143 -6.32 -4.82 12.88
CA GLU A 143 -6.27 -6.29 13.03
C GLU A 143 -4.86 -6.83 12.71
N GLU A 144 -4.24 -6.35 11.64
CA GLU A 144 -2.88 -6.71 11.26
C GLU A 144 -1.85 -6.28 12.33
N LEU A 145 -2.03 -5.10 12.92
CA LEU A 145 -1.19 -4.63 14.01
C LEU A 145 -1.36 -5.51 15.27
N GLU A 146 -2.60 -5.87 15.63
CA GLU A 146 -2.90 -6.79 16.72
C GLU A 146 -2.25 -8.18 16.52
N GLU A 147 -2.29 -8.70 15.30
CA GLU A 147 -1.61 -9.96 14.95
C GLU A 147 -0.09 -9.85 15.14
N ILE A 148 0.52 -8.75 14.71
CA ILE A 148 1.98 -8.53 14.83
C ILE A 148 2.40 -8.45 16.29
N VAL A 149 1.64 -7.75 17.13
CA VAL A 149 1.98 -7.61 18.56
C VAL A 149 1.41 -8.73 19.45
N GLY A 150 0.61 -9.64 18.89
CA GLY A 150 0.08 -10.81 19.54
C GLY A 150 -0.97 -10.53 20.64
N LYS A 151 -1.62 -9.36 20.60
CA LYS A 151 -2.64 -8.96 21.58
C LYS A 151 -3.66 -8.00 21.01
N LYS A 152 -4.86 -7.99 21.59
CA LYS A 152 -5.88 -6.97 21.29
C LYS A 152 -5.45 -5.59 21.79
N LEU A 153 -5.77 -4.55 21.02
CA LEU A 153 -5.42 -3.18 21.31
C LEU A 153 -6.69 -2.37 21.59
N ASP A 154 -6.81 -1.87 22.81
CA ASP A 154 -7.99 -1.13 23.25
C ASP A 154 -7.65 0.36 23.40
N GLY A 155 -8.25 1.18 22.54
CA GLY A 155 -8.05 2.62 22.50
C GLY A 155 -6.76 3.10 21.81
N LEU A 156 -6.74 4.39 21.50
CA LEU A 156 -5.64 5.01 20.73
C LEU A 156 -4.27 4.87 21.37
N SER A 157 -4.17 4.97 22.71
CA SER A 157 -2.90 4.87 23.41
C SER A 157 -2.26 3.49 23.27
N ALA A 158 -3.07 2.39 23.26
CA ALA A 158 -2.56 1.05 23.03
C ALA A 158 -2.06 0.87 21.59
N ILE A 159 -2.78 1.46 20.62
CA ILE A 159 -2.41 1.45 19.19
C ILE A 159 -1.11 2.24 18.97
N GLU A 160 -0.97 3.40 19.61
CA GLU A 160 0.24 4.22 19.56
C GLU A 160 1.46 3.45 20.06
N ILE A 161 1.37 2.82 21.23
CA ILE A 161 2.45 2.00 21.79
C ILE A 161 2.81 0.84 20.85
N ALA A 162 1.82 0.16 20.27
CA ALA A 162 2.04 -0.92 19.31
C ALA A 162 2.71 -0.43 18.02
N ALA A 163 2.31 0.72 17.49
CA ALA A 163 2.94 1.33 16.34
C ALA A 163 4.40 1.74 16.63
N GLN A 164 4.69 2.28 17.83
CA GLN A 164 6.06 2.57 18.27
C GLN A 164 6.91 1.27 18.40
N GLN A 165 6.32 0.14 18.79
CA GLN A 165 7.02 -1.14 18.77
C GLN A 165 7.42 -1.54 17.34
N MET A 166 6.59 -1.28 16.34
CA MET A 166 6.99 -1.50 14.93
C MET A 166 8.15 -0.59 14.49
N GLN A 167 8.21 0.65 14.99
CA GLN A 167 9.38 1.50 14.76
C GLN A 167 10.65 0.91 15.39
N GLN A 168 10.55 0.35 16.60
CA GLN A 168 11.70 -0.33 17.25
C GLN A 168 12.16 -1.55 16.46
N LEU A 169 11.27 -2.18 15.68
CA LEU A 169 11.61 -3.28 14.77
C LEU A 169 12.21 -2.79 13.44
N GLY A 170 12.23 -1.47 13.18
CA GLY A 170 12.91 -0.86 12.05
C GLY A 170 12.08 0.06 11.16
N ALA A 171 10.75 0.03 11.20
CA ALA A 171 9.94 0.94 10.39
C ALA A 171 10.23 2.40 10.73
N ARG A 172 10.42 3.28 9.72
CA ARG A 172 10.62 4.72 9.98
C ARG A 172 9.31 5.41 10.33
N ASN A 173 8.26 5.16 9.56
CA ASN A 173 6.92 5.71 9.79
C ASN A 173 5.91 4.55 9.83
N VAL A 174 4.96 4.60 10.76
CA VAL A 174 3.92 3.58 10.91
C VAL A 174 2.55 4.23 10.82
N LEU A 175 1.82 3.94 9.75
CA LEU A 175 0.47 4.44 9.48
C LEU A 175 -0.54 3.35 9.79
N VAL A 176 -1.24 3.45 10.90
CA VAL A 176 -2.28 2.47 11.30
C VAL A 176 -3.64 2.95 10.81
N SER A 177 -4.26 2.21 9.91
CA SER A 177 -5.63 2.51 9.44
C SER A 177 -6.67 1.97 10.41
N LEU A 178 -7.64 2.82 10.80
CA LEU A 178 -8.67 2.56 11.82
C LEU A 178 -10.10 2.60 11.25
N GLY A 179 -10.24 2.40 9.94
CA GLY A 179 -11.53 2.46 9.26
C GLY A 179 -12.24 3.80 9.45
N GLY A 180 -13.46 3.78 9.94
CA GLY A 180 -14.25 5.00 10.18
C GLY A 180 -13.69 5.95 11.25
N GLU A 181 -12.82 5.45 12.13
CA GLU A 181 -12.11 6.27 13.12
C GLU A 181 -10.89 7.02 12.53
N GLY A 182 -10.60 6.81 11.25
CA GLY A 182 -9.51 7.48 10.55
C GLY A 182 -8.20 6.72 10.55
N ALA A 183 -7.11 7.35 10.97
CA ALA A 183 -5.81 6.71 11.06
C ALA A 183 -4.89 7.39 12.08
N LEU A 184 -3.95 6.61 12.61
CA LEU A 184 -2.86 7.05 13.46
C LEU A 184 -1.54 6.90 12.68
N LEU A 185 -0.71 7.93 12.71
CA LEU A 185 0.66 7.88 12.19
C LEU A 185 1.63 8.10 13.34
N ILE A 186 2.63 7.23 13.47
CA ILE A 186 3.85 7.53 14.20
C ILE A 186 4.92 7.89 13.17
N ASP A 187 5.39 9.15 13.19
CA ASP A 187 6.40 9.62 12.26
C ASP A 187 7.82 9.19 12.68
N GLU A 188 8.79 9.33 11.79
CA GLU A 188 10.18 8.90 12.03
C GLU A 188 10.89 9.66 13.19
N LYS A 189 10.26 10.72 13.71
CA LYS A 189 10.73 11.45 14.90
C LYS A 189 10.05 10.96 16.18
N GLY A 190 9.14 10.00 16.07
CA GLY A 190 8.35 9.45 17.17
C GLY A 190 7.13 10.27 17.55
N HIS A 191 6.74 11.28 16.76
CA HIS A 191 5.52 12.05 17.03
C HIS A 191 4.29 11.27 16.55
N ALA A 192 3.25 11.28 17.38
CA ALA A 192 1.96 10.70 17.06
C ALA A 192 1.04 11.75 16.41
N HIS A 193 0.47 11.40 15.26
CA HIS A 193 -0.55 12.19 14.58
C HIS A 193 -1.80 11.34 14.43
N HIS A 194 -2.95 11.86 14.81
CA HIS A 194 -4.23 11.18 14.63
C HIS A 194 -5.24 12.11 13.98
N HIS A 195 -5.88 11.64 12.92
CA HIS A 195 -6.98 12.33 12.26
C HIS A 195 -8.17 11.38 12.06
N ARG A 196 -9.37 11.88 12.30
CA ARG A 196 -10.60 11.13 12.04
C ARG A 196 -10.92 11.09 10.55
N ALA A 197 -11.60 10.03 10.13
CA ALA A 197 -12.11 9.96 8.78
C ALA A 197 -13.23 11.00 8.54
N PRO A 198 -13.30 11.60 7.33
CA PRO A 198 -14.44 12.38 6.91
C PRO A 198 -15.74 11.57 7.02
N LYS A 199 -16.85 12.23 7.36
CA LYS A 199 -18.17 11.59 7.39
C LYS A 199 -18.69 11.39 5.97
N GLY A 200 -19.15 10.19 5.66
CA GLY A 200 -19.73 9.86 4.36
C GLY A 200 -20.39 8.48 4.34
N LYS A 201 -21.12 8.19 3.28
CA LYS A 201 -21.72 6.87 3.08
C LYS A 201 -20.71 5.91 2.46
N VAL A 202 -20.30 4.90 3.20
CA VAL A 202 -19.41 3.84 2.69
C VAL A 202 -20.16 2.98 1.69
N LEU A 203 -19.62 2.89 0.47
CA LEU A 203 -20.16 2.08 -0.63
C LEU A 203 -19.26 0.87 -0.92
N ASN A 204 -17.92 1.07 -0.91
CA ASN A 204 -16.97 0.02 -1.22
C ASN A 204 -15.60 0.30 -0.57
N THR A 205 -15.13 -0.59 0.31
CA THR A 205 -13.85 -0.43 1.00
C THR A 205 -12.65 -0.97 0.23
N VAL A 206 -12.88 -1.65 -0.92
CA VAL A 206 -11.78 -2.21 -1.73
C VAL A 206 -10.92 -1.09 -2.30
N GLY A 207 -9.61 -1.16 -2.03
CA GLY A 207 -8.64 -0.16 -2.47
C GLY A 207 -8.56 1.09 -1.60
N ALA A 208 -9.36 1.21 -0.51
CA ALA A 208 -9.27 2.36 0.40
C ALA A 208 -7.90 2.42 1.11
N GLY A 209 -7.34 1.28 1.53
CA GLY A 209 -5.99 1.19 2.09
C GLY A 209 -4.90 1.62 1.09
N ASP A 210 -4.95 1.09 -0.14
CA ASP A 210 -4.06 1.50 -1.23
C ASP A 210 -4.17 3.00 -1.52
N SER A 211 -5.40 3.54 -1.49
CA SER A 211 -5.65 4.96 -1.70
C SER A 211 -5.09 5.81 -0.57
N MET A 212 -5.14 5.31 0.66
CA MET A 212 -4.54 5.97 1.83
C MET A 212 -3.02 6.05 1.69
N VAL A 213 -2.34 4.98 1.28
CA VAL A 213 -0.89 5.01 1.00
C VAL A 213 -0.57 6.02 -0.09
N ALA A 214 -1.32 6.01 -1.18
CA ALA A 214 -1.11 6.93 -2.29
C ALA A 214 -1.32 8.40 -1.89
N GLY A 215 -2.39 8.69 -1.17
CA GLY A 215 -2.69 10.03 -0.65
C GLY A 215 -1.60 10.52 0.32
N PHE A 216 -1.15 9.64 1.23
CA PHE A 216 -0.06 9.97 2.14
C PHE A 216 1.22 10.33 1.38
N LEU A 217 1.63 9.51 0.42
CA LEU A 217 2.83 9.76 -0.38
C LEU A 217 2.73 11.06 -1.17
N ALA A 218 1.61 11.30 -1.84
CA ALA A 218 1.38 12.54 -2.60
C ALA A 218 1.38 13.78 -1.69
N GLY A 219 0.77 13.69 -0.51
CA GLY A 219 0.75 14.76 0.48
C GLY A 219 2.13 15.04 1.05
N TYR A 220 2.89 13.99 1.40
CA TYR A 220 4.25 14.12 1.90
C TYR A 220 5.20 14.72 0.86
N GLU A 221 5.15 14.24 -0.38
CA GLU A 221 5.99 14.76 -1.48
C GLU A 221 5.73 16.24 -1.74
N LYS A 222 4.47 16.66 -1.63
CA LYS A 222 4.08 18.05 -1.87
C LYS A 222 4.43 18.98 -0.71
N THR A 223 4.40 18.52 0.54
CA THR A 223 4.44 19.40 1.71
C THR A 223 5.62 19.16 2.63
N GLY A 224 6.23 17.98 2.62
CA GLY A 224 7.22 17.55 3.61
C GLY A 224 6.68 17.42 5.04
N ASP A 225 5.36 17.52 5.24
CA ASP A 225 4.69 17.56 6.53
C ASP A 225 3.91 16.27 6.78
N TYR A 226 4.21 15.57 7.87
CA TYR A 226 3.59 14.29 8.20
C TYR A 226 2.11 14.41 8.58
N ALA A 227 1.69 15.47 9.24
CA ALA A 227 0.29 15.67 9.59
C ALA A 227 -0.56 15.91 8.33
N LYS A 228 -0.07 16.74 7.41
CA LYS A 228 -0.71 16.95 6.10
C LYS A 228 -0.72 15.69 5.25
N ALA A 229 0.38 14.94 5.23
CA ALA A 229 0.46 13.66 4.54
C ALA A 229 -0.59 12.66 5.06
N LEU A 230 -0.73 12.54 6.38
CA LEU A 230 -1.75 11.73 7.02
C LEU A 230 -3.16 12.18 6.61
N HIS A 231 -3.43 13.48 6.65
CA HIS A 231 -4.72 14.05 6.23
C HIS A 231 -5.05 13.68 4.79
N TRP A 232 -4.11 13.88 3.85
CA TRP A 232 -4.28 13.50 2.45
C TRP A 232 -4.54 12.00 2.28
N GLY A 233 -3.82 11.16 3.04
CA GLY A 233 -4.02 9.71 3.04
C GLY A 233 -5.44 9.32 3.46
N ILE A 234 -5.92 9.87 4.58
CA ILE A 234 -7.26 9.61 5.08
C ILE A 234 -8.32 10.09 4.09
N CYS A 235 -8.16 11.28 3.50
CA CYS A 235 -9.09 11.81 2.50
C CYS A 235 -9.15 10.95 1.23
N ALA A 236 -8.00 10.49 0.72
CA ALA A 236 -7.96 9.61 -0.46
C ALA A 236 -8.58 8.24 -0.19
N GLY A 237 -8.29 7.64 0.98
CA GLY A 237 -8.93 6.40 1.43
C GLY A 237 -10.44 6.54 1.59
N SER A 238 -10.90 7.61 2.24
CA SER A 238 -12.32 7.89 2.45
C SER A 238 -13.06 8.18 1.14
N ALA A 239 -12.49 8.99 0.25
CA ALA A 239 -13.05 9.25 -1.07
C ALA A 239 -13.25 7.95 -1.86
N THR A 240 -12.29 7.02 -1.78
CA THR A 240 -12.44 5.69 -2.40
C THR A 240 -13.53 4.87 -1.71
N ALA A 241 -13.61 4.89 -0.38
CA ALA A 241 -14.64 4.17 0.35
C ALA A 241 -16.08 4.68 0.07
N PHE A 242 -16.24 5.95 -0.31
CA PHE A 242 -17.52 6.57 -0.63
C PHE A 242 -17.95 6.39 -2.10
N THR A 243 -17.17 5.68 -2.91
CA THR A 243 -17.46 5.40 -4.30
C THR A 243 -17.51 3.89 -4.58
N MET A 244 -18.12 3.49 -5.69
CA MET A 244 -18.12 2.06 -6.11
C MET A 244 -16.77 1.63 -6.69
N HIS A 245 -15.96 2.57 -7.16
CA HIS A 245 -14.65 2.40 -7.78
C HIS A 245 -13.62 3.26 -7.05
N LEU A 246 -12.37 3.25 -7.52
CA LEU A 246 -11.34 4.15 -6.99
C LEU A 246 -11.73 5.62 -7.19
N ALA A 247 -11.47 6.44 -6.18
CA ALA A 247 -11.85 7.85 -6.15
C ALA A 247 -11.33 8.64 -7.36
N SER A 248 -12.14 9.54 -7.87
CA SER A 248 -11.69 10.55 -8.84
C SER A 248 -10.81 11.62 -8.18
N GLN A 249 -10.00 12.32 -8.98
CA GLN A 249 -9.21 13.46 -8.50
C GLN A 249 -10.09 14.51 -7.80
N ALA A 250 -11.25 14.83 -8.38
CA ALA A 250 -12.18 15.84 -7.83
C ALA A 250 -12.69 15.43 -6.45
N ALA A 251 -13.12 14.16 -6.28
CA ALA A 251 -13.60 13.67 -4.99
C ALA A 251 -12.53 13.70 -3.88
N MET A 252 -11.28 13.38 -4.22
CA MET A 252 -10.17 13.48 -3.27
C MET A 252 -9.86 14.92 -2.90
N LYS A 253 -9.75 15.83 -3.89
CA LYS A 253 -9.48 17.25 -3.65
C LYS A 253 -10.54 17.91 -2.79
N GLU A 254 -11.81 17.61 -3.03
CA GLU A 254 -12.92 18.13 -2.23
C GLU A 254 -12.77 17.79 -0.74
N LEU A 255 -12.38 16.55 -0.41
CA LEU A 255 -12.20 16.16 0.98
C LEU A 255 -10.93 16.76 1.60
N ILE A 256 -9.84 16.85 0.82
CA ILE A 256 -8.58 17.46 1.29
C ILE A 256 -8.79 18.93 1.64
N GLU A 257 -9.43 19.70 0.74
CA GLU A 257 -9.66 21.15 0.92
C GLU A 257 -10.68 21.48 2.04
N LYS A 258 -11.65 20.60 2.28
CA LYS A 258 -12.64 20.78 3.38
C LYS A 258 -12.06 20.52 4.78
N GLY A 259 -10.97 19.82 4.89
CA GLY A 259 -10.34 19.45 6.16
C GLY A 259 -9.09 20.26 6.50
N GLU A 260 -8.63 21.14 5.60
CA GLU A 260 -7.62 22.17 5.88
C GLU A 260 -8.27 23.41 6.52
#